data_dc50b99b047e9c470716ba22bbe28487
#
_entry.id   dc50b99b047e9c470716ba22bbe28487
#
_cell.length_a   1.000
_cell.length_b   1.000
_cell.length_c   1.000
_cell.angle_alpha   90.00
_cell.angle_beta   90.00
_cell.angle_gamma   90.00
#
_symmetry.space_group_name_H-M   'P 1'
#
loop_
_entity.id
_entity.type
_entity.pdbx_description
1 polymer ?
#
loop_
_entity_poly.entity_id
_entity_poly.type
_entity_poly.pdbx_seq_one_letter_code
_entity_poly.pdbx_strand_id
1 'polypeptide(L)'
;MTGIERYLLKDQPEPVSHYCHAVRAGDRVWLSGTVGIRPDGSVPSDVVEQFEVAMDNLDRALRATGGRPENIVKVQVFLIDVNDREKINPIRQAYFGEHRPASTLVGIPALVSPELKVEIEAEAILDSGTD
;
A
#
# COMPACT_ATOMS: atom_id res chain seq x y z
N MET A 1 -11.37 19.78 16.97
CA MET A 1 -12.16 19.54 15.84
C MET A 1 -11.40 18.67 14.85
N THR A 2 -12.07 17.73 14.35
CA THR A 2 -11.40 16.85 13.42
C THR A 2 -11.95 17.08 12.03
N GLY A 3 -11.10 17.06 11.10
CA GLY A 3 -11.47 17.14 9.73
C GLY A 3 -10.95 15.92 9.00
N ILE A 4 -11.11 15.95 7.71
CA ILE A 4 -10.53 14.96 6.84
C ILE A 4 -9.22 15.53 6.31
N GLU A 5 -8.14 14.82 6.56
CA GLU A 5 -6.82 15.21 6.08
C GLU A 5 -6.48 14.39 4.85
N ARG A 6 -6.04 15.06 3.80
CA ARG A 6 -5.66 14.40 2.56
C ARG A 6 -4.19 14.65 2.29
N TYR A 7 -3.46 13.58 1.95
CA TYR A 7 -2.00 13.61 1.84
C TYR A 7 -1.58 13.45 0.39
N LEU A 8 -0.98 14.48 -0.17
CA LEU A 8 -0.28 14.41 -1.44
C LEU A 8 1.21 14.48 -1.14
N LEU A 9 1.89 13.35 -1.27
CA LEU A 9 3.25 13.18 -0.78
C LEU A 9 4.25 13.34 -1.93
N LYS A 10 5.32 14.07 -1.66
CA LYS A 10 6.32 14.36 -2.68
C LYS A 10 7.33 13.24 -2.88
N ASP A 11 7.45 12.34 -1.89
CA ASP A 11 8.34 11.19 -1.97
C ASP A 11 7.68 9.97 -2.55
N GLN A 12 6.56 10.15 -3.24
CA GLN A 12 5.79 9.11 -3.88
C GLN A 12 5.64 9.43 -5.35
N PRO A 13 5.39 8.41 -6.21
CA PRO A 13 4.96 8.71 -7.57
C PRO A 13 3.70 9.58 -7.55
N GLU A 14 3.61 10.51 -8.49
CA GLU A 14 2.41 11.33 -8.57
C GLU A 14 1.20 10.47 -8.91
N PRO A 15 0.02 10.78 -8.31
CA PRO A 15 -1.18 10.06 -8.69
C PRO A 15 -1.45 10.21 -10.19
N VAL A 16 -1.74 9.08 -10.84
CA VAL A 16 -1.98 9.06 -12.30
C VAL A 16 -3.37 9.57 -12.64
N SER A 17 -4.22 9.78 -11.64
CA SER A 17 -5.58 10.27 -11.82
C SER A 17 -5.90 11.20 -10.65
N HIS A 18 -7.18 11.46 -10.44
CA HIS A 18 -7.61 12.44 -9.45
C HIS A 18 -7.83 11.77 -8.09
N TYR A 19 -6.75 11.64 -7.31
CA TYR A 19 -6.80 11.08 -5.95
C TYR A 19 -5.55 11.51 -5.18
N CYS A 20 -5.52 11.22 -3.88
CA CYS A 20 -4.37 11.50 -3.05
C CYS A 20 -3.78 10.18 -2.51
N HIS A 21 -2.62 10.25 -1.89
CA HIS A 21 -1.92 9.05 -1.44
C HIS A 21 -2.55 8.44 -0.20
N ALA A 22 -3.11 9.26 0.67
CA ALA A 22 -3.71 8.78 1.91
C ALA A 22 -4.76 9.77 2.39
N VAL A 23 -5.73 9.25 3.15
CA VAL A 23 -6.74 10.06 3.82
C VAL A 23 -6.75 9.65 5.28
N ARG A 24 -6.78 10.63 6.17
CA ARG A 24 -6.93 10.38 7.60
C ARG A 24 -8.13 11.13 8.13
N ALA A 25 -8.95 10.44 8.94
CA ALA A 25 -10.06 11.05 9.66
C ALA A 25 -10.06 10.48 11.07
N GLY A 26 -9.68 11.31 12.04
CA GLY A 26 -9.52 10.86 13.42
C GLY A 26 -8.39 9.82 13.50
N ASP A 27 -8.72 8.63 13.97
CA ASP A 27 -7.76 7.53 14.07
C ASP A 27 -7.82 6.58 12.87
N ARG A 28 -8.62 6.88 11.86
CA ARG A 28 -8.77 5.98 10.70
C ARG A 28 -7.98 6.51 9.52
N VAL A 29 -7.35 5.59 8.81
CA VAL A 29 -6.49 5.93 7.67
C VAL A 29 -6.84 5.02 6.51
N TRP A 30 -6.96 5.61 5.33
CA TRP A 30 -7.15 4.89 4.07
C TRP A 30 -5.94 5.20 3.20
N LEU A 31 -5.28 4.14 2.73
CA LEU A 31 -4.13 4.27 1.86
C LEU A 31 -4.54 3.87 0.45
N SER A 32 -4.28 4.75 -0.50
CA SER A 32 -4.54 4.44 -1.91
C SER A 32 -3.69 3.27 -2.34
N GLY A 33 -4.12 2.59 -3.39
CA GLY A 33 -3.37 1.50 -3.96
C GLY A 33 -1.99 1.95 -4.42
N THR A 34 -0.97 1.15 -4.08
CA THR A 34 0.40 1.40 -4.51
C THR A 34 0.87 0.28 -5.41
N VAL A 35 1.71 0.63 -6.35
CA VAL A 35 2.24 -0.29 -7.34
C VAL A 35 3.77 -0.20 -7.35
N GLY A 36 4.40 -1.03 -8.16
CA GLY A 36 5.85 -1.11 -8.21
C GLY A 36 6.51 -0.02 -9.04
N ILE A 37 6.11 1.22 -8.84
CA ILE A 37 6.73 2.38 -9.46
C ILE A 37 7.54 3.11 -8.40
N ARG A 38 8.85 3.23 -8.62
CA ARG A 38 9.69 3.98 -7.69
C ARG A 38 9.43 5.47 -7.82
N PRO A 39 9.80 6.27 -6.80
CA PRO A 39 9.62 7.73 -6.90
C PRO A 39 10.27 8.35 -8.13
N ASP A 40 11.33 7.75 -8.66
CA ASP A 40 11.98 8.24 -9.88
C ASP A 40 11.28 7.78 -11.16
N GLY A 41 10.19 7.01 -11.04
CA GLY A 41 9.40 6.54 -12.18
C GLY A 41 9.82 5.19 -12.72
N SER A 42 10.92 4.60 -12.24
CA SER A 42 11.37 3.31 -12.76
C SER A 42 10.51 2.17 -12.21
N VAL A 43 10.39 1.10 -12.98
CA VAL A 43 9.57 -0.06 -12.65
C VAL A 43 10.42 -1.32 -12.81
N PRO A 44 10.63 -2.10 -11.73
CA PRO A 44 11.34 -3.37 -11.88
C PRO A 44 10.53 -4.34 -12.71
N SER A 45 11.20 -5.27 -13.39
CA SER A 45 10.50 -6.22 -14.23
C SER A 45 9.93 -7.41 -13.45
N ASP A 46 10.45 -7.67 -12.27
CA ASP A 46 10.10 -8.85 -11.47
C ASP A 46 9.00 -8.51 -10.47
N VAL A 47 8.03 -9.42 -10.29
CA VAL A 47 6.90 -9.19 -9.41
C VAL A 47 7.34 -9.04 -7.95
N VAL A 48 8.38 -9.75 -7.53
CA VAL A 48 8.88 -9.65 -6.15
C VAL A 48 9.44 -8.26 -5.90
N GLU A 49 10.28 -7.76 -6.81
CA GLU A 49 10.82 -6.41 -6.68
C GLU A 49 9.72 -5.36 -6.79
N GLN A 50 8.75 -5.57 -7.68
CA GLN A 50 7.61 -4.65 -7.76
C GLN A 50 6.85 -4.59 -6.45
N PHE A 51 6.64 -5.74 -5.81
CA PHE A 51 5.91 -5.77 -4.55
C PHE A 51 6.71 -5.09 -3.43
N GLU A 52 8.03 -5.26 -3.42
CA GLU A 52 8.87 -4.54 -2.46
C GLU A 52 8.72 -3.03 -2.62
N VAL A 53 8.73 -2.55 -3.86
CA VAL A 53 8.55 -1.12 -4.13
C VAL A 53 7.15 -0.67 -3.72
N ALA A 54 6.14 -1.47 -4.05
CA ALA A 54 4.76 -1.14 -3.67
C ALA A 54 4.62 -1.04 -2.15
N MET A 55 5.24 -1.97 -1.41
CA MET A 55 5.20 -1.94 0.04
C MET A 55 5.95 -0.74 0.61
N ASP A 56 7.08 -0.36 0.00
CA ASP A 56 7.81 0.83 0.43
C ASP A 56 6.95 2.09 0.24
N ASN A 57 6.26 2.19 -0.90
CA ASN A 57 5.37 3.31 -1.15
C ASN A 57 4.21 3.32 -0.15
N LEU A 58 3.63 2.16 0.12
CA LEU A 58 2.56 2.05 1.09
C LEU A 58 3.04 2.47 2.49
N ASP A 59 4.21 2.01 2.88
CA ASP A 59 4.78 2.30 4.19
C ASP A 59 5.06 3.79 4.37
N ARG A 60 5.57 4.45 3.33
CA ARG A 60 5.80 5.90 3.40
C ARG A 60 4.49 6.65 3.61
N ALA A 61 3.43 6.26 2.88
CA ALA A 61 2.13 6.90 3.04
C ALA A 61 1.57 6.65 4.44
N LEU A 62 1.71 5.43 4.94
CA LEU A 62 1.24 5.07 6.28
C LEU A 62 1.96 5.92 7.33
N ARG A 63 3.28 6.02 7.24
CA ARG A 63 4.06 6.77 8.23
C ARG A 63 3.77 8.26 8.16
N ALA A 64 3.48 8.78 6.98
CA ALA A 64 3.11 10.19 6.84
C ALA A 64 1.83 10.51 7.62
N THR A 65 0.93 9.54 7.77
CA THR A 65 -0.31 9.74 8.55
C THR A 65 -0.11 9.48 10.03
N GLY A 66 1.06 9.03 10.45
CA GLY A 66 1.34 8.69 11.84
C GLY A 66 1.22 7.22 12.16
N GLY A 67 0.99 6.38 11.16
CA GLY A 67 0.80 4.97 11.36
C GLY A 67 2.07 4.15 11.31
N ARG A 68 1.94 2.90 11.72
CA ARG A 68 3.00 1.90 11.71
C ARG A 68 2.40 0.60 11.16
N PRO A 69 3.23 -0.35 10.73
CA PRO A 69 2.70 -1.61 10.15
C PRO A 69 1.64 -2.29 11.01
N GLU A 70 1.80 -2.29 12.32
CA GLU A 70 0.82 -2.95 13.20
C GLU A 70 -0.54 -2.24 13.24
N ASN A 71 -0.62 -1.03 12.72
CA ASN A 71 -1.90 -0.30 12.64
C ASN A 71 -2.74 -0.74 11.44
N ILE A 72 -2.16 -1.42 10.46
CA ILE A 72 -2.90 -1.85 9.28
C ILE A 72 -3.84 -2.99 9.67
N VAL A 73 -5.13 -2.81 9.40
CA VAL A 73 -6.15 -3.79 9.77
C VAL A 73 -6.73 -4.52 8.57
N LYS A 74 -6.58 -3.96 7.38
CA LYS A 74 -7.15 -4.55 6.17
C LYS A 74 -6.26 -4.23 4.98
N VAL A 75 -6.00 -5.23 4.14
CA VAL A 75 -5.34 -5.03 2.85
C VAL A 75 -6.13 -5.70 1.75
N GLN A 76 -6.00 -5.17 0.53
CA GLN A 76 -6.41 -5.83 -0.69
C GLN A 76 -5.21 -5.88 -1.63
N VAL A 77 -4.96 -7.05 -2.18
CA VAL A 77 -3.85 -7.28 -3.11
C VAL A 77 -4.41 -7.69 -4.45
N PHE A 78 -3.91 -7.06 -5.50
CA PHE A 78 -4.35 -7.30 -6.87
C PHE A 78 -3.15 -7.82 -7.67
N LEU A 79 -3.30 -8.98 -8.30
CA LEU A 79 -2.24 -9.61 -9.08
C LEU A 79 -2.71 -9.86 -10.50
N ILE A 80 -1.84 -9.59 -11.47
CA ILE A 80 -2.12 -9.97 -12.86
C ILE A 80 -2.09 -11.50 -12.97
N ASP A 81 -1.12 -12.15 -12.33
CA ASP A 81 -1.05 -13.61 -12.25
C ASP A 81 -1.24 -14.00 -10.78
N VAL A 82 -2.37 -14.64 -10.49
CA VAL A 82 -2.70 -14.99 -9.10
C VAL A 82 -1.72 -15.99 -8.51
N ASN A 83 -1.01 -16.75 -9.36
CA ASN A 83 0.02 -17.68 -8.87
C ASN A 83 1.21 -16.97 -8.24
N ASP A 84 1.39 -15.69 -8.52
CA ASP A 84 2.47 -14.91 -7.92
C ASP A 84 2.25 -14.66 -6.43
N ARG A 85 1.08 -15.00 -5.87
CA ARG A 85 0.83 -14.79 -4.45
C ARG A 85 1.87 -15.48 -3.56
N GLU A 86 2.36 -16.64 -3.97
CA GLU A 86 3.36 -17.34 -3.18
C GLU A 86 4.71 -16.64 -3.20
N LYS A 87 5.02 -15.98 -4.32
CA LYS A 87 6.29 -15.26 -4.44
C LYS A 87 6.36 -14.02 -3.57
N ILE A 88 5.23 -13.34 -3.38
CA ILE A 88 5.19 -12.11 -2.60
C ILE A 88 4.94 -12.36 -1.11
N ASN A 89 4.52 -13.55 -0.74
CA ASN A 89 4.14 -13.84 0.63
C ASN A 89 5.28 -13.63 1.66
N PRO A 90 6.53 -13.99 1.37
CA PRO A 90 7.60 -13.71 2.32
C PRO A 90 7.77 -12.24 2.65
N ILE A 91 7.53 -11.35 1.68
CA ILE A 91 7.59 -9.90 1.91
C ILE A 91 6.47 -9.48 2.85
N ARG A 92 5.27 -10.03 2.64
CA ARG A 92 4.14 -9.74 3.53
C ARG A 92 4.43 -10.20 4.95
N GLN A 93 4.98 -11.40 5.09
CA GLN A 93 5.31 -11.96 6.41
C GLN A 93 6.33 -11.08 7.13
N ALA A 94 7.34 -10.62 6.41
CA ALA A 94 8.36 -9.76 7.01
C ALA A 94 7.79 -8.41 7.44
N TYR A 95 6.90 -7.84 6.63
CA TYR A 95 6.36 -6.51 6.91
C TYR A 95 5.37 -6.53 8.07
N PHE A 96 4.42 -7.45 8.06
CA PHE A 96 3.34 -7.46 9.06
C PHE A 96 3.72 -8.20 10.34
N GLY A 97 4.64 -9.16 10.25
CA GLY A 97 5.04 -9.94 11.41
C GLY A 97 3.85 -10.67 12.02
N GLU A 98 3.69 -10.55 13.33
CA GLU A 98 2.58 -11.19 14.03
C GLU A 98 1.26 -10.40 13.91
N HIS A 99 1.31 -9.16 13.42
CA HIS A 99 0.14 -8.30 13.33
C HIS A 99 -0.53 -8.46 11.97
N ARG A 100 -1.13 -9.63 11.76
CA ARG A 100 -1.71 -9.99 10.47
C ARG A 100 -2.98 -9.20 10.18
N PRO A 101 -3.04 -8.48 9.04
CA PRO A 101 -4.28 -7.80 8.68
C PRO A 101 -5.30 -8.76 8.11
N ALA A 102 -6.56 -8.36 8.10
CA ALA A 102 -7.54 -9.02 7.25
C ALA A 102 -7.13 -8.78 5.80
N SER A 103 -7.32 -9.75 4.93
CA SER A 103 -6.78 -9.66 3.57
C SER A 103 -7.70 -10.29 2.55
N THR A 104 -7.80 -9.65 1.40
CA THR A 104 -8.40 -10.22 0.20
C THR A 104 -7.39 -10.07 -0.93
N LEU A 105 -7.19 -11.15 -1.67
CA LEU A 105 -6.28 -11.15 -2.81
C LEU A 105 -7.03 -11.68 -4.02
N VAL A 106 -6.96 -10.95 -5.13
CA VAL A 106 -7.66 -11.33 -6.35
C VAL A 106 -6.74 -11.20 -7.56
N GLY A 107 -7.01 -12.01 -8.57
CA GLY A 107 -6.39 -11.85 -9.88
C GLY A 107 -7.21 -10.92 -10.74
N ILE A 108 -6.56 -10.05 -11.49
CA ILE A 108 -7.22 -9.04 -12.31
C ILE A 108 -6.58 -9.04 -13.71
N PRO A 109 -7.33 -8.59 -14.72
CA PRO A 109 -6.79 -8.61 -16.10
C PRO A 109 -5.78 -7.52 -16.41
N ALA A 110 -5.81 -6.39 -15.69
CA ALA A 110 -4.91 -5.27 -16.02
C ALA A 110 -4.79 -4.32 -14.84
N LEU A 111 -3.66 -3.66 -14.77
CA LEU A 111 -3.42 -2.51 -13.90
C LEU A 111 -3.26 -1.27 -14.79
N VAL A 112 -2.88 -0.15 -14.19
CA VAL A 112 -2.86 1.13 -14.90
C VAL A 112 -1.85 1.16 -16.04
N SER A 113 -0.84 0.31 -16.01
CA SER A 113 0.10 0.20 -17.12
C SER A 113 0.53 -1.25 -17.29
N PRO A 114 0.92 -1.66 -18.53
CA PRO A 114 1.09 -3.09 -18.84
C PRO A 114 2.28 -3.74 -18.14
N GLU A 115 3.28 -2.97 -17.69
CA GLU A 115 4.42 -3.56 -17.00
C GLU A 115 4.14 -3.86 -15.52
N LEU A 116 3.04 -3.36 -14.98
CA LEU A 116 2.72 -3.55 -13.56
C LEU A 116 2.07 -4.91 -13.34
N LYS A 117 2.51 -5.60 -12.30
CA LYS A 117 2.09 -6.97 -12.00
C LYS A 117 1.35 -7.09 -10.68
N VAL A 118 1.43 -6.08 -9.82
CA VAL A 118 0.85 -6.15 -8.48
C VAL A 118 0.49 -4.77 -7.98
N GLU A 119 -0.58 -4.73 -7.19
CA GLU A 119 -1.01 -3.51 -6.48
C GLU A 119 -1.48 -3.91 -5.09
N ILE A 120 -1.29 -3.04 -4.10
CA ILE A 120 -1.80 -3.25 -2.75
C ILE A 120 -2.38 -1.95 -2.21
N GLU A 121 -3.54 -2.06 -1.55
CA GLU A 121 -4.14 -0.96 -0.81
C GLU A 121 -4.40 -1.40 0.62
N ALA A 122 -4.57 -0.45 1.54
CA ALA A 122 -4.72 -0.79 2.94
C ALA A 122 -5.57 0.22 3.69
N GLU A 123 -6.13 -0.25 4.81
CA GLU A 123 -6.79 0.60 5.80
C GLU A 123 -6.10 0.37 7.12
N ALA A 124 -5.99 1.44 7.90
CA ALA A 124 -5.30 1.37 9.19
C ALA A 124 -6.11 2.09 10.27
N ILE A 125 -5.89 1.70 11.52
CA ILE A 125 -6.44 2.38 12.67
C ILE A 125 -5.27 2.75 13.56
N LEU A 126 -5.11 4.05 13.81
CA LEU A 126 -3.99 4.54 14.58
C LEU A 126 -4.22 4.32 16.06
N ASP A 127 -3.14 4.14 16.79
CA ASP A 127 -3.20 4.05 18.23
C ASP A 127 -3.69 5.36 18.79
N SER A 128 -4.34 5.30 19.95
CA SER A 128 -4.89 6.49 20.57
C SER A 128 -3.83 7.47 21.04
N GLY A 129 -2.60 7.02 21.17
CA GLY A 129 -1.54 7.87 21.63
C GLY A 129 -1.48 8.05 23.13
N THR A 130 -2.43 7.50 23.82
CA THR A 130 -2.43 7.56 25.27
C THR A 130 -1.78 6.36 25.90
N ASP A 131 -1.50 5.45 25.08
CA ASP A 131 -1.02 4.16 25.54
C ASP A 131 0.43 4.16 25.85
#